data_e191a7b42eaabb760800312f5eddbb2d
#
_entry.id   e191a7b42eaabb760800312f5eddbb2d
#
_cell.length_a   1.000
_cell.length_b   1.000
_cell.length_c   1.000
_cell.angle_alpha   90.00
_cell.angle_beta   90.00
_cell.angle_gamma   90.00
#
_symmetry.space_group_name_H-M   'P 1'
#
loop_
_entity.id
_entity.type
_entity.pdbx_description
1 polymer ?
#
loop_
_entity_poly.entity_id
_entity_poly.type
_entity_poly.pdbx_seq_one_letter_code
_entity_poly.pdbx_strand_id
1 'polypeptide(L)'
;MSEIVERLNAVPNLFHLTGCVASQINEAQESLNLEFPSEYIEYVKAFGAISFYGTEWTGLNVGGNLNVVTATEQERHLDSSFPNDCFVVENIGIDGVLTLMGQNGKLYSYQQGEKRLLCDSLCKYLDICVSRSK
;
A
#
# COMPACT_ATOMS: atom_id res chain seq x y z
N MET A 1 -10.34 -17.31 5.90
CA MET A 1 -9.13 -16.47 6.01
C MET A 1 -8.82 -15.85 4.66
N SER A 2 -8.30 -14.64 4.64
CA SER A 2 -8.09 -13.97 3.37
C SER A 2 -6.84 -14.50 2.64
N GLU A 3 -6.90 -14.48 1.34
CA GLU A 3 -5.79 -14.93 0.49
C GLU A 3 -4.53 -14.08 0.70
N ILE A 4 -4.68 -12.75 0.81
CA ILE A 4 -3.51 -11.88 0.98
C ILE A 4 -2.79 -12.16 2.31
N VAL A 5 -3.55 -12.41 3.38
CA VAL A 5 -2.97 -12.73 4.69
C VAL A 5 -2.21 -14.06 4.63
N GLU A 6 -2.80 -15.08 4.02
CA GLU A 6 -2.14 -16.39 3.87
C GLU A 6 -0.85 -16.28 3.06
N ARG A 7 -0.89 -15.54 1.98
CA ARG A 7 0.27 -15.38 1.10
C ARG A 7 1.40 -14.60 1.76
N LEU A 8 1.06 -13.55 2.52
CA LEU A 8 2.06 -12.80 3.27
C LEU A 8 2.69 -13.66 4.36
N ASN A 9 1.90 -14.48 5.05
CA ASN A 9 2.43 -15.41 6.06
C ASN A 9 3.42 -16.41 5.46
N ALA A 10 3.33 -16.69 4.18
CA ALA A 10 4.23 -17.63 3.51
C ALA A 10 5.51 -17.00 3.00
N VAL A 11 5.65 -15.67 3.08
CA VAL A 11 6.86 -14.97 2.61
C VAL A 11 8.00 -15.21 3.62
N PRO A 12 9.15 -15.78 3.17
CA PRO A 12 10.29 -15.99 4.07
C PRO A 12 10.85 -14.67 4.58
N ASN A 13 11.15 -14.63 5.88
CA ASN A 13 11.77 -13.47 6.53
C ASN A 13 10.94 -12.20 6.46
N LEU A 14 9.62 -12.35 6.39
CA LEU A 14 8.73 -11.19 6.41
C LEU A 14 8.84 -10.49 7.77
N PHE A 15 9.14 -9.20 7.75
CA PHE A 15 9.02 -8.35 8.91
C PHE A 15 7.66 -7.67 8.90
N HIS A 16 6.96 -7.67 10.03
CA HIS A 16 5.68 -6.99 10.13
C HIS A 16 5.51 -6.34 11.49
N LEU A 17 4.60 -5.39 11.55
CA LEU A 17 4.24 -4.69 12.77
C LEU A 17 2.97 -5.32 13.35
N THR A 18 2.42 -4.67 14.37
CA THR A 18 1.15 -5.08 14.97
C THR A 18 0.01 -4.60 14.09
N GLY A 19 -0.96 -5.47 13.83
CA GLY A 19 -2.12 -5.11 13.04
C GLY A 19 -2.92 -3.97 13.66
N CYS A 20 -3.64 -3.24 12.82
CA CYS A 20 -4.44 -2.11 13.27
C CYS A 20 -5.87 -2.54 13.59
N VAL A 21 -6.62 -1.65 14.26
CA VAL A 21 -8.02 -1.89 14.59
C VAL A 21 -8.95 -1.12 13.65
N ALA A 22 -10.24 -1.47 13.67
CA ALA A 22 -11.22 -0.88 12.75
C ALA A 22 -11.29 0.65 12.83
N SER A 23 -11.16 1.24 14.02
CA SER A 23 -11.20 2.69 14.16
C SER A 23 -10.05 3.38 13.43
N GLN A 24 -8.87 2.76 13.42
CA GLN A 24 -7.72 3.31 12.70
C GLN A 24 -7.97 3.31 11.19
N ILE A 25 -8.59 2.25 10.68
CA ILE A 25 -8.95 2.16 9.27
C ILE A 25 -9.97 3.23 8.90
N ASN A 26 -11.02 3.40 9.72
CA ASN A 26 -12.06 4.38 9.47
C ASN A 26 -11.50 5.82 9.47
N GLU A 27 -10.63 6.12 10.43
CA GLU A 27 -9.98 7.43 10.50
C GLU A 27 -9.13 7.70 9.26
N ALA A 28 -8.40 6.70 8.80
CA ALA A 28 -7.55 6.83 7.61
C ALA A 28 -8.41 7.08 6.36
N GLN A 29 -9.49 6.35 6.21
CA GLN A 29 -10.41 6.52 5.07
C GLN A 29 -11.05 7.91 5.07
N GLU A 30 -11.43 8.41 6.25
CA GLU A 30 -11.98 9.76 6.37
C GLU A 30 -10.93 10.81 6.02
N SER A 31 -9.71 10.67 6.53
CA SER A 31 -8.63 11.62 6.25
C SER A 31 -8.30 11.70 4.77
N LEU A 32 -8.31 10.57 4.09
CA LEU A 32 -7.97 10.50 2.65
C LEU A 32 -9.19 10.71 1.75
N ASN A 33 -10.38 10.72 2.32
CA ASN A 33 -11.64 10.83 1.57
C ASN A 33 -11.75 9.77 0.48
N LEU A 34 -11.45 8.52 0.84
CA LEU A 34 -11.57 7.37 -0.05
C LEU A 34 -11.83 6.11 0.77
N GLU A 35 -12.17 5.02 0.10
CA GLU A 35 -12.37 3.73 0.72
C GLU A 35 -11.26 2.77 0.31
N PHE A 36 -10.70 2.06 1.29
CA PHE A 36 -9.69 1.05 1.00
C PHE A 36 -10.38 -0.23 0.47
N PRO A 37 -9.81 -0.86 -0.55
CA PRO A 37 -10.26 -2.18 -0.96
C PRO A 37 -10.12 -3.21 0.17
N SER A 38 -10.93 -4.25 0.12
CA SER A 38 -10.92 -5.29 1.16
C SER A 38 -9.56 -5.94 1.36
N GLU A 39 -8.81 -6.18 0.28
CA GLU A 39 -7.45 -6.73 0.38
C GLU A 39 -6.54 -5.87 1.24
N TYR A 40 -6.58 -4.55 1.05
CA TYR A 40 -5.74 -3.65 1.82
C TYR A 40 -6.18 -3.61 3.28
N ILE A 41 -7.49 -3.60 3.53
CA ILE A 41 -8.04 -3.65 4.89
C ILE A 41 -7.59 -4.93 5.60
N GLU A 42 -7.69 -6.07 4.95
CA GLU A 42 -7.28 -7.36 5.51
C GLU A 42 -5.79 -7.37 5.84
N TYR A 43 -4.98 -6.80 4.95
CA TYR A 43 -3.56 -6.69 5.14
C TYR A 43 -3.20 -5.84 6.37
N VAL A 44 -3.73 -4.62 6.47
CA VAL A 44 -3.38 -3.73 7.58
C VAL A 44 -3.93 -4.23 8.93
N LYS A 45 -5.07 -4.90 8.91
CA LYS A 45 -5.63 -5.50 10.13
C LYS A 45 -4.73 -6.62 10.67
N ALA A 46 -4.14 -7.39 9.79
CA ALA A 46 -3.30 -8.52 10.19
C ALA A 46 -1.88 -8.10 10.54
N PHE A 47 -1.30 -7.15 9.82
CA PHE A 47 0.13 -6.88 9.88
C PHE A 47 0.51 -5.43 10.20
N GLY A 48 -0.39 -4.49 10.06
CA GLY A 48 -0.07 -3.06 10.19
C GLY A 48 0.72 -2.55 8.99
N ALA A 49 1.94 -2.99 8.85
CA ALA A 49 2.82 -2.73 7.70
C ALA A 49 3.80 -3.88 7.59
N ILE A 50 4.36 -4.08 6.40
CA ILE A 50 5.31 -5.17 6.15
C ILE A 50 6.56 -4.70 5.42
N SER A 51 7.64 -5.46 5.59
CA SER A 51 8.84 -5.30 4.76
C SER A 51 9.53 -6.65 4.60
N PHE A 52 10.19 -6.81 3.47
CA PHE A 52 11.04 -7.98 3.19
C PHE A 52 11.94 -7.67 2.00
N TYR A 53 13.22 -8.03 2.12
CA TYR A 53 14.22 -7.91 1.04
C TYR A 53 14.15 -6.60 0.23
N GLY A 54 14.09 -5.45 0.93
CA GLY A 54 14.06 -4.15 0.26
C GLY A 54 12.69 -3.68 -0.18
N THR A 55 11.66 -4.49 0.01
CA THR A 55 10.27 -4.10 -0.23
C THR A 55 9.67 -3.58 1.07
N GLU A 56 9.02 -2.40 1.02
CA GLU A 56 8.32 -1.84 2.18
C GLU A 56 6.97 -1.31 1.74
N TRP A 57 5.90 -1.90 2.26
CA TRP A 57 4.54 -1.41 1.99
C TRP A 57 4.10 -0.45 3.09
N THR A 58 3.36 0.57 2.70
CA THR A 58 2.69 1.44 3.67
C THR A 58 1.69 0.63 4.48
N GLY A 59 1.23 1.23 5.56
CA GLY A 59 0.19 0.60 6.36
C GLY A 59 -0.34 1.56 7.40
N LEU A 60 -0.88 0.98 8.46
CA LEU A 60 -1.41 1.71 9.60
C LEU A 60 -0.75 1.19 10.87
N ASN A 61 -0.98 1.90 11.98
CA ASN A 61 -0.33 1.59 13.25
C ASN A 61 1.19 1.75 13.15
N VAL A 62 1.63 2.69 12.32
CA VAL A 62 3.03 3.00 12.07
C VAL A 62 3.12 4.51 11.78
N GLY A 63 4.23 5.12 12.15
CA GLY A 63 4.44 6.55 11.91
C GLY A 63 5.27 6.83 10.66
N GLY A 64 5.40 8.12 10.35
CA GLY A 64 6.26 8.58 9.25
C GLY A 64 5.76 8.17 7.88
N ASN A 65 6.69 8.01 6.96
CA ASN A 65 6.38 7.76 5.54
C ASN A 65 5.82 6.37 5.26
N LEU A 66 5.87 5.46 6.23
CA LEU A 66 5.23 4.16 6.09
C LEU A 66 3.75 4.20 6.47
N ASN A 67 3.29 5.29 7.09
CA ASN A 67 1.86 5.47 7.34
C ASN A 67 1.19 5.88 6.04
N VAL A 68 0.16 5.15 5.63
CA VAL A 68 -0.49 5.36 4.32
C VAL A 68 -1.13 6.74 4.21
N VAL A 69 -1.67 7.28 5.32
CA VAL A 69 -2.27 8.61 5.32
C VAL A 69 -1.19 9.66 5.08
N THR A 70 -0.10 9.59 5.85
CA THR A 70 1.02 10.53 5.72
C THR A 70 1.61 10.49 4.32
N ALA A 71 1.91 9.29 3.81
CA ALA A 71 2.50 9.13 2.49
C ALA A 71 1.61 9.69 1.39
N THR A 72 0.31 9.38 1.45
CA THR A 72 -0.63 9.82 0.42
C THR A 72 -0.86 11.33 0.48
N GLU A 73 -1.02 11.90 1.68
CA GLU A 73 -1.21 13.34 1.84
C GLU A 73 -0.01 14.14 1.36
N GLN A 74 1.20 13.64 1.62
CA GLN A 74 2.42 14.29 1.12
C GLN A 74 2.42 14.36 -0.40
N GLU A 75 2.08 13.27 -1.07
CA GLU A 75 2.07 13.22 -2.53
C GLU A 75 0.96 14.12 -3.10
N ARG A 76 -0.20 14.15 -2.47
CA ARG A 76 -1.29 15.04 -2.88
C ARG A 76 -0.88 16.51 -2.76
N HIS A 77 -0.11 16.84 -1.73
CA HIS A 77 0.34 18.20 -1.50
C HIS A 77 1.39 18.64 -2.53
N LEU A 78 2.28 17.72 -2.91
CA LEU A 78 3.38 18.01 -3.82
C LEU A 78 2.99 17.95 -5.30
N ASP A 79 1.92 17.24 -5.62
CA ASP A 79 1.55 16.92 -7.00
C ASP A 79 0.06 17.09 -7.21
N SER A 80 -0.34 18.17 -7.87
CA SER A 80 -1.75 18.48 -8.13
C SER A 80 -2.41 17.48 -9.07
N SER A 81 -1.63 16.69 -9.80
CA SER A 81 -2.17 15.66 -10.70
C SER A 81 -2.31 14.29 -10.03
N PHE A 82 -1.96 14.17 -8.74
CA PHE A 82 -2.08 12.91 -8.01
C PHE A 82 -3.54 12.44 -8.02
N PRO A 83 -3.80 11.15 -8.38
CA PRO A 83 -5.17 10.65 -8.47
C PRO A 83 -5.89 10.65 -7.12
N ASN A 84 -7.07 11.27 -7.05
CA ASN A 84 -7.84 11.38 -5.80
C ASN A 84 -8.43 10.06 -5.32
N ASP A 85 -8.55 9.08 -6.21
CA ASP A 85 -9.12 7.77 -5.90
C ASP A 85 -8.05 6.71 -5.59
N CYS A 86 -6.80 7.14 -5.44
CA CYS A 86 -5.67 6.23 -5.17
C CYS A 86 -4.94 6.63 -3.90
N PHE A 87 -4.23 5.67 -3.33
CA PHE A 87 -3.35 5.90 -2.19
C PHE A 87 -2.01 5.19 -2.42
N VAL A 88 -0.97 5.64 -1.71
CA VAL A 88 0.38 5.11 -1.87
C VAL A 88 0.49 3.76 -1.16
N VAL A 89 0.88 2.71 -1.88
CA VAL A 89 1.20 1.40 -1.30
C VAL A 89 2.70 1.28 -1.05
N GLU A 90 3.49 1.74 -2.00
CA GLU A 90 4.94 1.63 -1.89
C GLU A 90 5.62 2.79 -2.60
N ASN A 91 6.67 3.33 -1.97
CA ASN A 91 7.58 4.27 -2.63
C ASN A 91 8.78 3.46 -3.12
N ILE A 92 8.93 3.36 -4.42
CA ILE A 92 10.01 2.56 -5.03
C ILE A 92 11.38 3.18 -4.75
N GLY A 93 11.42 4.52 -4.55
CA GLY A 93 12.66 5.20 -4.17
C GLY A 93 13.58 5.52 -5.33
N ILE A 94 13.16 5.25 -6.56
CA ILE A 94 13.94 5.53 -7.77
C ILE A 94 13.11 6.43 -8.67
N ASP A 95 13.67 7.58 -9.05
CA ASP A 95 13.06 8.52 -10.00
C ASP A 95 11.64 8.96 -9.66
N GLY A 96 11.29 8.95 -8.37
CA GLY A 96 9.97 9.36 -7.92
C GLY A 96 8.85 8.39 -8.25
N VAL A 97 9.18 7.15 -8.60
CA VAL A 97 8.16 6.14 -8.93
C VAL A 97 7.44 5.67 -7.68
N LEU A 98 6.11 5.63 -7.74
CA LEU A 98 5.26 5.14 -6.66
C LEU A 98 4.41 3.99 -7.16
N THR A 99 4.06 3.09 -6.25
CA THR A 99 2.99 2.12 -6.49
C THR A 99 1.75 2.59 -5.76
N LEU A 100 0.66 2.77 -6.49
CA LEU A 100 -0.62 3.23 -5.96
C LEU A 100 -1.64 2.11 -6.03
N MET A 101 -2.58 2.14 -5.10
CA MET A 101 -3.76 1.26 -5.17
C MET A 101 -4.99 2.14 -5.30
N GLY A 102 -5.87 1.79 -6.24
CA GLY A 102 -7.13 2.50 -6.41
C GLY A 102 -8.23 1.91 -5.56
N GLN A 103 -9.30 2.65 -5.36
CA GLN A 103 -10.50 2.16 -4.66
C GLN A 103 -11.09 0.93 -5.36
N ASN A 104 -10.78 0.74 -6.64
CA ASN A 104 -11.21 -0.42 -7.42
C ASN A 104 -10.39 -1.68 -7.13
N GLY A 105 -9.38 -1.59 -6.26
CA GLY A 105 -8.54 -2.73 -5.89
C GLY A 105 -7.35 -2.98 -6.81
N LYS A 106 -7.23 -2.23 -7.87
CA LYS A 106 -6.13 -2.40 -8.85
C LYS A 106 -4.91 -1.59 -8.42
N LEU A 107 -3.73 -2.04 -8.85
CA LEU A 107 -2.48 -1.38 -8.54
C LEU A 107 -1.87 -0.77 -9.80
N TYR A 108 -1.24 0.38 -9.59
CA TYR A 108 -0.70 1.20 -10.67
C TYR A 108 0.71 1.65 -10.35
N SER A 109 1.54 1.75 -11.39
CA SER A 109 2.79 2.48 -11.31
C SER A 109 2.50 3.93 -11.63
N TYR A 110 3.01 4.85 -10.84
CA TYR A 110 2.73 6.28 -11.00
C TYR A 110 4.04 7.06 -10.98
N GLN A 111 4.21 7.93 -11.97
CA GLN A 111 5.38 8.80 -12.06
C GLN A 111 4.99 10.07 -12.80
N GLN A 112 5.17 11.22 -12.15
CA GLN A 112 4.98 12.54 -12.77
C GLN A 112 3.68 12.69 -13.57
N GLY A 113 2.56 12.31 -12.96
CA GLY A 113 1.25 12.45 -13.58
C GLY A 113 0.83 11.29 -14.46
N GLU A 114 1.71 10.33 -14.72
CA GLU A 114 1.38 9.15 -15.53
C GLU A 114 1.08 7.95 -14.65
N LYS A 115 -0.13 7.42 -14.80
CA LYS A 115 -0.60 6.25 -14.07
C LYS A 115 -0.72 5.08 -15.04
N ARG A 116 -0.03 3.97 -14.77
CA ARG A 116 -0.06 2.75 -15.60
C ARG A 116 -0.49 1.56 -14.77
N LEU A 117 -1.39 0.76 -15.32
CA LEU A 117 -1.85 -0.44 -14.64
C LEU A 117 -0.72 -1.47 -14.49
N LEU A 118 -0.48 -1.93 -13.25
CA LEU A 118 0.48 -2.99 -12.96
C LEU A 118 -0.19 -4.35 -12.87
N CYS A 119 -1.24 -4.44 -12.05
CA CYS A 119 -1.95 -5.69 -11.82
C CYS A 119 -3.30 -5.37 -11.18
N ASP A 120 -4.15 -6.39 -11.07
CA ASP A 120 -5.52 -6.19 -10.62
C ASP A 120 -5.80 -6.63 -9.19
N SER A 121 -4.76 -7.01 -8.41
CA SER A 121 -4.95 -7.38 -7.00
C SER A 121 -3.66 -7.21 -6.20
N LEU A 122 -3.81 -7.05 -4.89
CA LEU A 122 -2.66 -6.95 -3.99
C LEU A 122 -1.87 -8.26 -3.95
N CYS A 123 -2.56 -9.40 -4.08
CA CYS A 123 -1.90 -10.70 -4.16
C CYS A 123 -0.96 -10.77 -5.37
N LYS A 124 -1.40 -10.27 -6.51
CA LYS A 124 -0.55 -10.24 -7.71
C LYS A 124 0.60 -9.27 -7.55
N TYR A 125 0.36 -8.15 -6.86
CA TYR A 125 1.45 -7.21 -6.57
C TYR A 125 2.50 -7.86 -5.65
N LEU A 126 2.05 -8.66 -4.69
CA LEU A 126 2.98 -9.42 -3.84
C LEU A 126 3.87 -10.32 -4.68
N ASP A 127 3.32 -10.98 -5.69
CA ASP A 127 4.12 -11.81 -6.60
C ASP A 127 5.21 -10.99 -7.30
N ILE A 128 4.86 -9.78 -7.73
CA ILE A 128 5.82 -8.86 -8.36
C ILE A 128 6.94 -8.51 -7.38
N CYS A 129 6.58 -8.18 -6.13
CA CYS A 129 7.56 -7.82 -5.10
C CYS A 129 8.48 -8.99 -4.76
N VAL A 130 7.95 -10.19 -4.62
CA VAL A 130 8.74 -11.39 -4.35
C VAL A 130 9.70 -11.66 -5.52
N SER A 131 9.23 -11.51 -6.74
CA SER A 131 10.04 -11.70 -7.94
C SER A 131 11.22 -10.72 -8.01
N ARG A 132 10.97 -9.47 -7.60
CA ARG A 132 11.98 -8.39 -7.55
C ARG A 132 13.10 -8.67 -6.57
N SER A 133 12.80 -9.40 -5.50
CA SER A 133 13.74 -9.64 -4.40
C SER A 133 14.71 -10.78 -4.65
N LYS A 134 14.57 -11.47 -5.76
CA LYS A 134 15.44 -12.61 -6.11
C LYS A 134 16.69 -12.19 -6.87
#